data_0c8a2e58440524f0f68fe65cf943c4fa
#
_entry.id   0c8a2e58440524f0f68fe65cf943c4fa
#
_cell.length_a   1.000
_cell.length_b   1.000
_cell.length_c   1.000
_cell.angle_alpha   90.00
_cell.angle_beta   90.00
_cell.angle_gamma   90.00
#
_symmetry.space_group_name_H-M   'P 1'
#
loop_
_entity.id
_entity.type
_entity.pdbx_description
1 polymer ?
#
loop_
_entity_poly.entity_id
_entity_poly.type
_entity_poly.pdbx_seq_one_letter_code
_entity_poly.pdbx_strand_id
1 'polypeptide(L)'
;NVSSITVPGSVRSLGEGAFGNCSSLTKAVLNEGLEEIGEYAFQSSSGIRDIIIPASVKSVGKNGLCLSSECRIRVLSTDTVWADDAFRDSALIAGKKDSTLQKYAEDHGRTFVELSADNRIPLQNEWFEQITSDYEYNGKSHEPEIESSESAPELEQGSDYKVTYENNINAGTATVKITGKDIFCGTVERSFKITPDENGMYVCYFAENNETYLETTFKGKKVEPEVVIDGLVQGKDYTVTYVNNEKPGEARAELTGIGNYKGSETLYFTIYGKLPAVDPIADQTYTGKELTPAIVIPGLKAGEDYYMYYEDNQYPGVATVTIYGTGYYKGTATIHFKIIKKTERFVSNVKLNRTSYTYTGKTIRPSVTVTVNGKKIGSSAYKLYYKNNKNSGIGTVQVRGTGKYSR
;
A
#
# COMPACT_ATOMS: atom_id res chain seq x y z
N ASN A 1 -10.41 65.31 28.98
CA ASN A 1 -10.36 64.03 28.27
C ASN A 1 -10.89 62.89 29.13
N VAL A 2 -12.21 62.67 29.04
CA VAL A 2 -12.90 61.56 29.72
C VAL A 2 -12.78 60.30 28.81
N SER A 3 -12.25 59.20 29.33
CA SER A 3 -12.11 57.94 28.58
C SER A 3 -13.30 56.99 28.81
N SER A 4 -14.08 57.18 29.86
CA SER A 4 -15.26 56.35 30.11
C SER A 4 -16.37 57.15 30.77
N ILE A 5 -17.62 56.81 30.43
CA ILE A 5 -18.80 57.33 31.07
C ILE A 5 -19.74 56.21 31.52
N THR A 6 -20.51 56.47 32.55
CA THR A 6 -21.64 55.63 32.90
C THR A 6 -22.91 56.59 33.06
N VAL A 7 -23.89 56.29 32.23
CA VAL A 7 -25.22 56.94 32.32
C VAL A 7 -26.06 56.13 33.31
N PRO A 8 -26.33 56.65 34.49
CA PRO A 8 -27.12 55.95 35.50
C PRO A 8 -28.57 55.80 35.09
N GLY A 9 -29.25 54.76 35.58
CA GLY A 9 -30.68 54.51 35.29
C GLY A 9 -31.68 55.54 35.72
N SER A 10 -31.25 56.58 36.49
CA SER A 10 -32.07 57.74 36.81
C SER A 10 -32.15 58.79 35.70
N VAL A 11 -31.20 58.67 34.68
CA VAL A 11 -31.23 59.59 33.53
C VAL A 11 -32.20 58.99 32.50
N ARG A 12 -33.20 59.82 32.12
CA ARG A 12 -34.23 59.40 31.15
C ARG A 12 -33.87 59.74 29.69
N SER A 13 -33.12 60.81 29.48
CA SER A 13 -32.76 61.23 28.14
C SER A 13 -31.34 61.78 28.07
N LEU A 14 -30.68 61.52 26.94
CA LEU A 14 -29.49 62.23 26.54
C LEU A 14 -29.86 63.30 25.55
N GLY A 15 -29.52 64.56 25.88
CA GLY A 15 -29.81 65.69 25.02
C GLY A 15 -28.99 65.69 23.72
N GLU A 16 -29.33 66.69 22.86
CA GLU A 16 -28.62 66.93 21.64
C GLU A 16 -27.10 67.09 21.88
N GLY A 17 -26.28 66.35 21.16
CA GLY A 17 -24.81 66.43 21.21
C GLY A 17 -24.18 66.05 22.54
N ALA A 18 -24.91 65.44 23.51
CA ALA A 18 -24.48 65.22 24.89
C ALA A 18 -23.06 64.63 25.03
N PHE A 19 -22.64 63.71 24.14
CA PHE A 19 -21.31 63.13 24.05
C PHE A 19 -20.75 63.22 22.62
N GLY A 20 -21.18 64.19 21.83
CA GLY A 20 -20.70 64.44 20.49
C GLY A 20 -19.23 64.88 20.48
N ASN A 21 -18.45 64.43 19.46
CA ASN A 21 -17.01 64.71 19.26
C ASN A 21 -16.10 64.29 20.44
N CYS A 22 -16.55 63.35 21.26
CA CYS A 22 -15.74 62.80 22.37
C CYS A 22 -14.78 61.68 21.90
N SER A 23 -13.81 62.00 21.06
CA SER A 23 -12.88 61.02 20.44
C SER A 23 -12.02 60.26 21.47
N SER A 24 -11.80 60.80 22.65
CA SER A 24 -11.09 60.12 23.76
C SER A 24 -12.00 59.18 24.57
N LEU A 25 -13.29 59.15 24.31
CA LEU A 25 -14.24 58.29 25.01
C LEU A 25 -14.20 56.87 24.41
N THR A 26 -13.67 55.93 25.15
CA THR A 26 -13.50 54.54 24.69
C THR A 26 -14.57 53.59 25.26
N LYS A 27 -15.30 54.04 26.33
CA LYS A 27 -16.31 53.22 26.97
C LYS A 27 -17.52 54.09 27.40
N ALA A 28 -18.70 53.69 26.95
CA ALA A 28 -19.97 54.26 27.40
C ALA A 28 -20.88 53.14 27.93
N VAL A 29 -21.28 53.25 29.21
CA VAL A 29 -22.20 52.30 29.81
C VAL A 29 -23.58 53.06 29.98
N LEU A 30 -24.57 52.54 29.28
CA LEU A 30 -25.96 53.07 29.35
C LEU A 30 -26.76 52.06 30.16
N ASN A 31 -27.26 52.52 31.33
CA ASN A 31 -28.04 51.65 32.19
C ASN A 31 -29.54 51.69 31.83
N GLU A 32 -30.25 50.63 32.20
CA GLU A 32 -31.72 50.59 32.09
C GLU A 32 -32.37 51.78 32.78
N GLY A 33 -33.39 52.33 32.14
CA GLY A 33 -34.05 53.55 32.56
C GLY A 33 -33.81 54.71 31.61
N LEU A 34 -32.79 54.64 30.74
CA LEU A 34 -32.60 55.58 29.63
C LEU A 34 -33.70 55.36 28.60
N GLU A 35 -34.48 56.36 28.25
CA GLU A 35 -35.63 56.27 27.34
C GLU A 35 -35.35 56.94 25.98
N GLU A 36 -34.49 57.96 25.93
CA GLU A 36 -34.21 58.71 24.71
C GLU A 36 -32.73 59.00 24.52
N ILE A 37 -32.23 58.79 23.28
CA ILE A 37 -30.94 59.26 22.82
C ILE A 37 -31.18 60.32 21.74
N GLY A 38 -30.88 61.58 22.11
CA GLY A 38 -31.13 62.74 21.27
C GLY A 38 -30.30 62.83 20.01
N GLU A 39 -30.59 63.84 19.19
CA GLU A 39 -29.81 64.06 17.94
C GLU A 39 -28.33 64.30 18.27
N TYR A 40 -27.42 63.73 17.43
CA TYR A 40 -25.96 63.87 17.53
C TYR A 40 -25.37 63.43 18.89
N ALA A 41 -26.11 62.71 19.73
CA ALA A 41 -25.73 62.44 21.14
C ALA A 41 -24.33 61.77 21.24
N PHE A 42 -23.94 60.85 20.31
CA PHE A 42 -22.63 60.25 20.24
C PHE A 42 -21.94 60.48 18.89
N GLN A 43 -22.36 61.51 18.15
CA GLN A 43 -21.73 61.75 16.83
C GLN A 43 -20.21 61.96 16.97
N SER A 44 -19.44 61.27 16.14
CA SER A 44 -17.98 61.36 16.06
C SER A 44 -17.24 61.03 17.37
N SER A 45 -17.86 60.30 18.28
CA SER A 45 -17.22 59.71 19.47
C SER A 45 -16.51 58.42 19.07
N SER A 46 -15.47 58.54 18.21
CA SER A 46 -14.83 57.46 17.48
C SER A 46 -14.01 56.50 18.35
N GLY A 47 -13.75 56.82 19.60
CA GLY A 47 -13.07 55.90 20.53
C GLY A 47 -13.95 54.74 21.03
N ILE A 48 -15.29 54.86 20.90
CA ILE A 48 -16.21 53.81 21.34
C ILE A 48 -16.29 52.72 20.27
N ARG A 49 -15.77 51.53 20.57
CA ARG A 49 -15.81 50.37 19.66
C ARG A 49 -16.99 49.42 19.94
N ASP A 50 -17.56 49.46 21.15
CA ASP A 50 -18.73 48.65 21.52
C ASP A 50 -19.66 49.46 22.41
N ILE A 51 -20.97 49.45 22.13
CA ILE A 51 -21.98 50.06 22.93
C ILE A 51 -23.24 49.19 23.01
N ILE A 52 -23.81 49.09 24.19
CA ILE A 52 -25.08 48.41 24.41
C ILE A 52 -26.16 49.47 24.61
N ILE A 53 -27.20 49.43 23.80
CA ILE A 53 -28.42 50.23 23.95
C ILE A 53 -29.41 49.42 24.79
N PRO A 54 -29.76 49.90 26.02
CA PRO A 54 -30.60 49.15 26.92
C PRO A 54 -32.04 48.98 26.41
N ALA A 55 -32.73 47.98 26.95
CA ALA A 55 -34.10 47.68 26.55
C ALA A 55 -35.12 48.82 26.83
N SER A 56 -34.82 49.74 27.75
CA SER A 56 -35.63 50.83 28.06
C SER A 56 -35.66 51.95 27.01
N VAL A 57 -34.75 51.97 26.02
CA VAL A 57 -34.65 53.05 25.02
C VAL A 57 -35.80 52.94 24.02
N LYS A 58 -36.56 54.02 23.92
CA LYS A 58 -37.79 54.18 23.12
C LYS A 58 -37.50 54.92 21.79
N SER A 59 -36.50 55.81 21.78
CA SER A 59 -36.18 56.59 20.57
C SER A 59 -34.69 56.93 20.47
N VAL A 60 -34.22 56.98 19.23
CA VAL A 60 -32.87 57.44 18.84
C VAL A 60 -32.99 58.44 17.72
N GLY A 61 -32.52 59.66 17.98
CA GLY A 61 -32.58 60.75 17.05
C GLY A 61 -31.53 60.69 15.93
N LYS A 62 -31.57 61.66 15.06
CA LYS A 62 -30.65 61.81 13.92
C LYS A 62 -29.22 61.83 14.38
N ASN A 63 -28.38 60.96 13.71
CA ASN A 63 -26.97 60.78 14.05
C ASN A 63 -26.67 60.46 15.52
N GLY A 64 -27.71 60.05 16.29
CA GLY A 64 -27.59 59.84 17.73
C GLY A 64 -26.54 58.76 18.09
N LEU A 65 -26.38 57.76 17.25
CA LEU A 65 -25.39 56.71 17.37
C LEU A 65 -24.41 56.66 16.19
N CYS A 66 -24.13 57.84 15.60
CA CYS A 66 -23.15 57.95 14.50
C CYS A 66 -21.71 57.95 15.04
N LEU A 67 -21.30 56.82 15.56
CA LEU A 67 -19.99 56.52 16.16
C LEU A 67 -18.90 56.32 15.09
N SER A 68 -17.99 55.41 15.24
CA SER A 68 -17.05 55.03 14.19
C SER A 68 -17.65 53.98 13.27
N SER A 69 -17.03 53.78 12.12
CA SER A 69 -17.33 52.67 11.22
C SER A 69 -17.04 51.30 11.84
N GLU A 70 -16.19 51.27 12.83
CA GLU A 70 -15.75 50.05 13.54
C GLU A 70 -16.59 49.77 14.81
N CYS A 71 -17.59 50.64 15.07
CA CYS A 71 -18.40 50.47 16.29
C CYS A 71 -19.40 49.32 16.13
N ARG A 72 -19.47 48.49 17.15
CA ARG A 72 -20.41 47.37 17.30
C ARG A 72 -21.54 47.81 18.21
N ILE A 73 -22.72 47.99 17.65
CA ILE A 73 -23.88 48.51 18.37
C ILE A 73 -24.84 47.36 18.66
N ARG A 74 -24.97 47.02 19.93
CA ARG A 74 -25.90 45.98 20.41
C ARG A 74 -27.14 46.60 20.99
N VAL A 75 -28.31 46.28 20.46
CA VAL A 75 -29.59 46.85 20.89
C VAL A 75 -30.42 45.77 21.57
N LEU A 76 -30.80 46.02 22.82
CA LEU A 76 -31.61 45.10 23.61
C LEU A 76 -33.10 45.37 23.50
N SER A 77 -33.51 46.61 23.10
CA SER A 77 -34.88 46.96 22.83
C SER A 77 -35.46 46.32 21.60
N THR A 78 -36.76 46.03 21.59
CA THR A 78 -37.49 45.47 20.45
C THR A 78 -38.36 46.51 19.73
N ASP A 79 -38.63 47.68 20.35
CA ASP A 79 -39.65 48.64 19.92
C ASP A 79 -39.14 50.09 19.82
N THR A 80 -37.82 50.29 19.80
CA THR A 80 -37.20 51.60 19.63
C THR A 80 -37.61 52.27 18.30
N VAL A 81 -37.93 53.52 18.31
CA VAL A 81 -38.13 54.35 17.10
C VAL A 81 -36.80 54.93 16.66
N TRP A 82 -36.44 54.71 15.42
CA TRP A 82 -35.15 55.10 14.81
C TRP A 82 -35.36 56.28 13.84
N ALA A 83 -34.55 57.33 13.96
CA ALA A 83 -34.42 58.32 12.87
C ALA A 83 -33.71 57.62 11.64
N ASP A 84 -34.00 58.08 10.43
CA ASP A 84 -33.48 57.47 9.18
C ASP A 84 -31.95 57.39 9.11
N ASP A 85 -31.26 58.32 9.75
CA ASP A 85 -29.81 58.42 9.83
C ASP A 85 -29.26 58.25 11.27
N ALA A 86 -29.91 57.41 12.08
CA ALA A 86 -29.54 57.18 13.49
C ALA A 86 -28.10 56.62 13.64
N PHE A 87 -27.62 55.84 12.69
CA PHE A 87 -26.32 55.17 12.71
C PHE A 87 -25.42 55.64 11.57
N ARG A 88 -24.10 55.44 11.71
CA ARG A 88 -23.14 55.50 10.59
C ARG A 88 -23.34 54.29 9.68
N ASP A 89 -23.20 54.46 8.37
CA ASP A 89 -23.52 53.42 7.36
C ASP A 89 -22.77 52.09 7.51
N SER A 90 -21.52 52.11 7.95
CA SER A 90 -20.69 50.92 8.09
C SER A 90 -20.62 50.30 9.49
N ALA A 91 -21.37 50.84 10.47
CA ALA A 91 -21.41 50.29 11.82
C ALA A 91 -22.12 48.93 11.85
N LEU A 92 -21.53 47.94 12.58
CA LEU A 92 -22.17 46.66 12.83
C LEU A 92 -23.34 46.87 13.81
N ILE A 93 -24.56 46.58 13.37
CA ILE A 93 -25.75 46.65 14.20
C ILE A 93 -26.30 45.26 14.51
N ALA A 94 -26.46 44.98 15.79
CA ALA A 94 -27.00 43.69 16.26
C ALA A 94 -28.14 43.91 17.25
N GLY A 95 -29.19 43.12 17.12
CA GLY A 95 -30.40 43.29 17.94
C GLY A 95 -31.21 42.02 18.11
N LYS A 96 -32.37 42.17 18.71
CA LYS A 96 -33.32 41.07 18.89
C LYS A 96 -34.06 40.79 17.58
N LYS A 97 -34.38 39.53 17.35
CA LYS A 97 -35.22 39.10 16.23
C LYS A 97 -36.58 39.82 16.28
N ASP A 98 -37.11 40.08 15.10
CA ASP A 98 -38.42 40.75 14.91
C ASP A 98 -38.51 42.14 15.55
N SER A 99 -37.37 42.77 15.84
CA SER A 99 -37.31 44.12 16.41
C SER A 99 -37.47 45.19 15.34
N THR A 100 -37.80 46.41 15.81
CA THR A 100 -37.81 47.62 14.95
C THR A 100 -36.42 47.92 14.38
N LEU A 101 -35.33 47.51 15.03
CA LEU A 101 -33.97 47.60 14.50
C LEU A 101 -33.77 46.70 13.29
N GLN A 102 -34.27 45.47 13.32
CA GLN A 102 -34.20 44.56 12.17
C GLN A 102 -34.92 45.16 10.97
N LYS A 103 -36.14 45.66 11.18
CA LYS A 103 -36.90 46.38 10.15
C LYS A 103 -36.17 47.62 9.64
N TYR A 104 -35.55 48.40 10.51
CA TYR A 104 -34.73 49.56 10.12
C TYR A 104 -33.58 49.14 9.22
N ALA A 105 -32.88 48.04 9.56
CA ALA A 105 -31.79 47.54 8.76
C ALA A 105 -32.27 47.11 7.36
N GLU A 106 -33.37 46.38 7.27
CA GLU A 106 -33.98 45.96 6.02
C GLU A 106 -34.39 47.17 5.14
N ASP A 107 -35.08 48.17 5.74
CA ASP A 107 -35.54 49.38 5.03
C ASP A 107 -34.37 50.23 4.48
N HIS A 108 -33.18 50.15 5.12
CA HIS A 108 -31.98 50.93 4.76
C HIS A 108 -30.88 50.08 4.09
N GLY A 109 -31.15 48.81 3.74
CA GLY A 109 -30.19 47.93 3.09
C GLY A 109 -28.95 47.64 3.92
N ARG A 110 -29.06 47.57 5.24
CA ARG A 110 -27.97 47.34 6.18
C ARG A 110 -27.92 45.90 6.66
N THR A 111 -26.73 45.42 6.96
CA THR A 111 -26.54 44.11 7.58
C THR A 111 -27.03 44.15 9.03
N PHE A 112 -27.96 43.26 9.38
CA PHE A 112 -28.45 43.04 10.73
C PHE A 112 -27.95 41.71 11.24
N VAL A 113 -27.47 41.63 12.49
CA VAL A 113 -27.11 40.43 13.16
C VAL A 113 -28.03 40.14 14.34
N GLU A 114 -28.66 38.99 14.39
CA GLU A 114 -29.49 38.59 15.52
C GLU A 114 -28.60 38.27 16.73
N LEU A 115 -28.83 38.90 17.87
CA LEU A 115 -28.13 38.64 19.12
C LEU A 115 -28.47 37.25 19.67
N SER A 116 -27.49 36.56 20.19
CA SER A 116 -27.68 35.34 20.98
C SER A 116 -28.51 35.58 22.25
N ALA A 117 -28.92 34.52 22.92
CA ALA A 117 -29.71 34.59 24.15
C ALA A 117 -29.01 35.37 25.28
N ASP A 118 -27.69 35.37 25.31
CA ASP A 118 -26.84 36.08 26.26
C ASP A 118 -26.38 37.47 25.75
N ASN A 119 -27.04 37.99 24.71
CA ASN A 119 -26.82 39.31 24.13
C ASN A 119 -25.41 39.49 23.50
N ARG A 120 -24.79 38.43 23.08
CA ARG A 120 -23.54 38.45 22.28
C ARG A 120 -23.86 38.38 20.79
N ILE A 121 -22.90 38.80 19.99
CA ILE A 121 -22.95 38.77 18.52
C ILE A 121 -22.46 37.43 18.02
N PRO A 122 -23.31 36.59 17.41
CA PRO A 122 -22.83 35.34 16.80
C PRO A 122 -21.92 35.65 15.61
N LEU A 123 -20.76 34.97 15.55
CA LEU A 123 -19.92 35.02 14.36
C LEU A 123 -20.70 34.51 13.15
N GLN A 124 -20.62 35.24 12.05
CA GLN A 124 -21.29 34.87 10.81
C GLN A 124 -20.36 34.11 9.90
N ASN A 125 -20.90 33.12 9.20
CA ASN A 125 -20.11 32.25 8.30
C ASN A 125 -19.48 33.04 7.13
N GLU A 126 -20.18 34.04 6.62
CA GLU A 126 -19.76 34.92 5.54
C GLU A 126 -18.65 35.93 5.92
N TRP A 127 -18.31 36.07 7.19
CA TRP A 127 -17.25 36.94 7.65
C TRP A 127 -15.84 36.41 7.46
N PHE A 128 -15.70 35.13 7.13
CA PHE A 128 -14.39 34.48 7.01
C PHE A 128 -14.29 33.81 5.66
N GLU A 129 -13.16 34.03 4.98
CA GLU A 129 -12.88 33.41 3.69
C GLU A 129 -12.70 31.90 3.79
N GLN A 130 -12.86 31.20 2.66
CA GLN A 130 -12.54 29.80 2.56
C GLN A 130 -11.02 29.61 2.44
N ILE A 131 -10.49 28.56 3.05
CA ILE A 131 -9.10 28.17 2.86
C ILE A 131 -9.00 27.38 1.56
N THR A 132 -8.37 27.95 0.55
CA THR A 132 -8.27 27.37 -0.78
C THR A 132 -6.94 26.64 -1.04
N SER A 133 -5.94 26.83 -0.17
CA SER A 133 -4.63 26.20 -0.29
C SER A 133 -4.65 24.78 0.22
N ASP A 134 -4.14 23.85 -0.60
CA ASP A 134 -3.79 22.50 -0.13
C ASP A 134 -2.37 22.51 0.43
N TYR A 135 -2.13 21.65 1.41
CA TYR A 135 -0.83 21.46 2.06
C TYR A 135 -0.35 20.04 1.82
N GLU A 136 0.97 19.83 1.77
CA GLU A 136 1.54 18.51 1.70
C GLU A 136 2.00 18.07 3.10
N TYR A 137 1.83 16.78 3.42
CA TYR A 137 2.28 16.21 4.68
C TYR A 137 3.81 16.39 4.84
N ASN A 138 4.22 16.94 5.96
CA ASN A 138 5.64 17.19 6.29
C ASN A 138 5.98 16.85 7.76
N GLY A 139 5.06 16.15 8.44
CA GLY A 139 5.21 15.76 9.85
C GLY A 139 5.00 16.90 10.86
N LYS A 140 4.66 18.11 10.41
CA LYS A 140 4.40 19.28 11.26
C LYS A 140 2.96 19.72 11.16
N SER A 141 2.50 20.52 12.14
CA SER A 141 1.19 21.18 12.08
C SER A 141 1.13 22.22 10.96
N HIS A 142 0.04 22.24 10.23
CA HIS A 142 -0.33 23.30 9.29
C HIS A 142 -1.35 24.22 9.94
N GLU A 143 -1.04 25.50 10.00
CA GLU A 143 -1.86 26.52 10.67
C GLU A 143 -2.07 27.71 9.73
N PRO A 144 -2.93 27.55 8.70
CA PRO A 144 -3.21 28.65 7.77
C PRO A 144 -3.80 29.86 8.50
N GLU A 145 -3.41 31.05 8.07
CA GLU A 145 -4.02 32.28 8.52
C GLU A 145 -5.48 32.35 8.08
N ILE A 146 -6.31 32.96 8.90
CA ILE A 146 -7.73 33.14 8.62
C ILE A 146 -7.95 34.56 8.12
N GLU A 147 -8.38 34.66 6.87
CA GLU A 147 -8.70 35.93 6.23
C GLU A 147 -10.16 36.29 6.44
N SER A 148 -10.41 37.56 6.79
CA SER A 148 -11.75 38.14 6.87
C SER A 148 -12.23 38.51 5.47
N SER A 149 -13.51 38.25 5.18
CA SER A 149 -14.14 38.67 3.93
C SER A 149 -14.38 40.19 3.91
N GLU A 150 -14.62 40.75 2.72
CA GLU A 150 -14.97 42.16 2.56
C GLU A 150 -16.29 42.55 3.29
N SER A 151 -17.16 41.59 3.55
CA SER A 151 -18.42 41.79 4.27
C SER A 151 -18.27 41.72 5.77
N ALA A 152 -17.12 41.32 6.29
CA ALA A 152 -16.87 41.22 7.70
C ALA A 152 -16.74 42.59 8.37
N PRO A 153 -17.22 42.76 9.61
CA PRO A 153 -16.78 43.88 10.42
C PRO A 153 -15.28 43.74 10.73
N GLU A 154 -14.64 44.81 11.14
CA GLU A 154 -13.27 44.73 11.61
C GLU A 154 -13.19 43.82 12.86
N LEU A 155 -12.54 42.64 12.69
CA LEU A 155 -12.39 41.62 13.73
C LEU A 155 -10.90 41.39 14.02
N GLU A 156 -10.55 41.30 15.30
CA GLU A 156 -9.19 41.09 15.77
C GLU A 156 -9.03 39.68 16.38
N GLN A 157 -8.16 38.86 15.80
CA GLN A 157 -7.82 37.56 16.38
C GLN A 157 -7.15 37.74 17.75
N GLY A 158 -7.57 36.95 18.72
CA GLY A 158 -7.10 37.05 20.10
C GLY A 158 -8.05 37.90 20.99
N SER A 159 -8.60 38.98 20.46
CA SER A 159 -9.58 39.84 21.16
C SER A 159 -11.03 39.42 20.86
N ASP A 160 -11.43 39.41 19.59
CA ASP A 160 -12.80 39.13 19.16
C ASP A 160 -13.09 37.65 18.95
N TYR A 161 -12.08 36.90 18.53
CA TYR A 161 -12.16 35.44 18.31
C TYR A 161 -10.84 34.76 18.59
N LYS A 162 -10.89 33.44 18.75
CA LYS A 162 -9.73 32.53 18.79
C LYS A 162 -9.82 31.53 17.67
N VAL A 163 -8.66 31.11 17.18
CA VAL A 163 -8.53 30.04 16.18
C VAL A 163 -7.94 28.81 16.85
N THR A 164 -8.46 27.64 16.50
CA THR A 164 -7.91 26.35 16.87
C THR A 164 -7.97 25.41 15.69
N TYR A 165 -7.04 24.47 15.64
CA TYR A 165 -6.90 23.53 14.54
C TYR A 165 -7.09 22.10 15.03
N GLU A 166 -7.75 21.28 14.23
CA GLU A 166 -7.94 19.85 14.48
C GLU A 166 -7.51 19.07 13.24
N ASN A 167 -6.87 17.91 13.45
CA ASN A 167 -6.38 17.01 12.38
C ASN A 167 -5.41 17.68 11.38
N ASN A 168 -4.69 18.69 11.83
CA ASN A 168 -3.86 19.55 10.97
C ASN A 168 -2.40 19.09 10.82
N ILE A 169 -2.09 17.82 11.12
CA ILE A 169 -0.76 17.22 10.97
C ILE A 169 -0.76 16.15 9.89
N ASN A 170 -1.67 15.19 9.99
CA ASN A 170 -1.70 14.03 9.11
C ASN A 170 -2.46 14.31 7.81
N ALA A 171 -2.14 13.56 6.77
CA ALA A 171 -2.87 13.62 5.49
C ALA A 171 -4.36 13.34 5.69
N GLY A 172 -5.19 14.15 5.02
CA GLY A 172 -6.64 14.13 5.16
C GLY A 172 -7.24 15.52 5.15
N THR A 173 -8.41 15.66 5.77
CA THR A 173 -9.08 16.96 5.92
C THR A 173 -8.85 17.49 7.34
N ALA A 174 -8.23 18.65 7.43
CA ALA A 174 -8.06 19.39 8.66
C ALA A 174 -9.22 20.36 8.86
N THR A 175 -9.55 20.67 10.11
CA THR A 175 -10.60 21.62 10.49
C THR A 175 -10.01 22.79 11.26
N VAL A 176 -10.44 23.98 10.92
CA VAL A 176 -10.15 25.20 11.64
C VAL A 176 -11.42 25.68 12.33
N LYS A 177 -11.37 25.89 13.63
CA LYS A 177 -12.46 26.40 14.42
C LYS A 177 -12.19 27.83 14.87
N ILE A 178 -13.03 28.76 14.42
CA ILE A 178 -13.01 30.18 14.73
C ILE A 178 -14.09 30.41 15.76
N THR A 179 -13.72 30.62 17.00
CA THR A 179 -14.67 30.72 18.13
C THR A 179 -14.68 32.12 18.68
N GLY A 180 -15.87 32.73 18.75
CA GLY A 180 -16.10 34.07 19.27
C GLY A 180 -15.68 34.20 20.74
N LYS A 181 -15.16 35.38 21.08
CA LYS A 181 -14.76 35.79 22.43
C LYS A 181 -15.47 37.09 22.83
N ASP A 182 -15.51 37.33 24.11
CA ASP A 182 -16.04 38.55 24.72
C ASP A 182 -17.46 38.87 24.21
N ILE A 183 -17.60 39.91 23.39
CA ILE A 183 -18.88 40.31 22.81
C ILE A 183 -19.35 39.43 21.67
N PHE A 184 -18.47 38.59 21.12
CA PHE A 184 -18.78 37.63 20.08
C PHE A 184 -19.00 36.23 20.64
N CYS A 185 -19.83 35.44 19.98
CA CYS A 185 -20.11 34.05 20.35
C CYS A 185 -20.24 33.17 19.09
N GLY A 186 -20.46 31.87 19.35
CA GLY A 186 -20.58 30.90 18.28
C GLY A 186 -19.22 30.43 17.73
N THR A 187 -19.27 29.49 16.80
CA THR A 187 -18.09 28.95 16.14
C THR A 187 -18.37 28.84 14.65
N VAL A 188 -17.45 29.34 13.85
CA VAL A 188 -17.40 29.13 12.40
C VAL A 188 -16.31 28.10 12.11
N GLU A 189 -16.59 27.17 11.23
CA GLU A 189 -15.62 26.14 10.83
C GLU A 189 -15.17 26.35 9.38
N ARG A 190 -13.89 26.10 9.14
CA ARG A 190 -13.26 26.03 7.82
C ARG A 190 -12.50 24.73 7.72
N SER A 191 -12.25 24.26 6.52
CA SER A 191 -11.44 23.08 6.30
C SER A 191 -10.40 23.32 5.21
N PHE A 192 -9.31 22.59 5.31
CA PHE A 192 -8.29 22.52 4.28
C PHE A 192 -7.79 21.09 4.15
N LYS A 193 -7.13 20.79 3.04
CA LYS A 193 -6.65 19.47 2.75
C LYS A 193 -5.16 19.36 3.00
N ILE A 194 -4.73 18.25 3.59
CA ILE A 194 -3.35 17.84 3.68
C ILE A 194 -3.19 16.61 2.78
N THR A 195 -2.44 16.73 1.71
CA THR A 195 -2.15 15.64 0.78
C THR A 195 -1.03 14.77 1.34
N PRO A 196 -1.05 13.46 1.07
CA PRO A 196 0.07 12.59 1.43
C PRO A 196 1.37 13.02 0.72
N ASP A 197 2.50 12.81 1.37
CA ASP A 197 3.83 12.98 0.79
C ASP A 197 4.04 11.95 -0.33
N GLU A 198 4.33 12.42 -1.55
CA GLU A 198 4.60 11.59 -2.72
C GLU A 198 6.08 11.18 -2.84
N ASN A 199 6.96 11.83 -2.10
CA ASN A 199 8.41 11.68 -2.22
C ASN A 199 9.04 10.83 -1.10
N GLY A 200 8.30 10.52 -0.05
CA GLY A 200 8.83 9.80 1.12
C GLY A 200 9.17 8.33 0.88
N MET A 201 8.84 7.77 -0.31
CA MET A 201 9.02 6.35 -0.63
C MET A 201 10.31 6.01 -1.41
N TYR A 202 11.12 6.99 -1.81
CA TYR A 202 12.23 6.77 -2.75
C TYR A 202 13.44 5.99 -2.23
N VAL A 203 13.66 5.94 -0.95
CA VAL A 203 14.83 5.25 -0.37
C VAL A 203 14.39 3.94 0.27
N CYS A 204 14.25 2.90 -0.54
CA CYS A 204 13.91 1.56 -0.07
C CYS A 204 15.01 0.54 -0.40
N TYR A 205 15.21 -0.44 0.48
CA TYR A 205 16.23 -1.47 0.34
C TYR A 205 15.87 -2.73 1.13
N PHE A 206 16.57 -3.84 0.84
CA PHE A 206 16.46 -5.07 1.63
C PHE A 206 17.30 -4.97 2.90
N ALA A 207 16.72 -5.29 4.04
CA ALA A 207 17.40 -5.23 5.35
C ALA A 207 18.63 -6.14 5.44
N GLU A 208 18.66 -7.27 4.68
CA GLU A 208 19.73 -8.24 4.72
C GLU A 208 21.06 -7.71 4.17
N ASN A 209 21.05 -6.80 3.20
CA ASN A 209 22.26 -6.30 2.56
C ASN A 209 22.35 -4.78 2.40
N ASN A 210 21.28 -4.04 2.76
CA ASN A 210 21.13 -2.60 2.57
C ASN A 210 21.21 -2.16 1.09
N GLU A 211 20.74 -3.02 0.17
CA GLU A 211 20.75 -2.73 -1.25
C GLU A 211 19.35 -2.90 -1.86
N THR A 212 19.17 -2.37 -3.06
CA THR A 212 17.89 -2.44 -3.82
C THR A 212 17.69 -3.78 -4.54
N TYR A 213 18.67 -4.67 -4.48
CA TYR A 213 18.65 -6.00 -5.04
C TYR A 213 19.17 -7.04 -4.06
N LEU A 214 18.52 -8.21 -3.99
CA LEU A 214 18.89 -9.30 -3.09
C LEU A 214 18.99 -10.63 -3.85
N GLU A 215 20.02 -11.42 -3.54
CA GLU A 215 20.08 -12.85 -3.89
C GLU A 215 19.84 -13.70 -2.64
N THR A 216 18.92 -14.64 -2.73
CA THR A 216 18.57 -15.51 -1.60
C THR A 216 18.34 -16.95 -2.03
N THR A 217 18.13 -17.86 -1.07
CA THR A 217 17.96 -19.29 -1.31
C THR A 217 16.58 -19.76 -0.94
N PHE A 218 15.95 -20.53 -1.81
CA PHE A 218 14.66 -21.17 -1.56
C PHE A 218 14.78 -22.26 -0.48
N LYS A 219 13.96 -22.16 0.56
CA LYS A 219 13.92 -23.09 1.71
C LYS A 219 12.61 -23.88 1.79
N GLY A 220 11.91 -24.04 0.67
CA GLY A 220 10.64 -24.80 0.61
C GLY A 220 9.40 -24.06 1.09
N LYS A 221 9.48 -22.74 1.31
CA LYS A 221 8.38 -21.85 1.69
C LYS A 221 8.53 -20.50 1.00
N LYS A 222 7.49 -19.69 1.03
CA LYS A 222 7.53 -18.30 0.49
C LYS A 222 8.76 -17.56 1.03
N VAL A 223 9.40 -16.82 0.17
CA VAL A 223 10.55 -15.97 0.48
C VAL A 223 10.05 -14.53 0.56
N GLU A 224 10.09 -13.98 1.75
CA GLU A 224 9.59 -12.63 2.05
C GLU A 224 10.70 -11.87 2.80
N PRO A 225 11.74 -11.41 2.06
CA PRO A 225 12.83 -10.66 2.66
C PRO A 225 12.31 -9.35 3.24
N GLU A 226 12.84 -8.94 4.38
CA GLU A 226 12.46 -7.69 5.03
C GLU A 226 12.87 -6.49 4.15
N VAL A 227 11.91 -5.60 3.90
CA VAL A 227 12.12 -4.36 3.15
C VAL A 227 12.00 -3.17 4.09
N VAL A 228 12.93 -2.24 3.98
CA VAL A 228 13.02 -1.04 4.82
C VAL A 228 12.92 0.21 3.96
N ILE A 229 12.19 1.20 4.45
CA ILE A 229 12.23 2.59 4.00
C ILE A 229 12.65 3.42 5.20
N ASP A 230 13.73 4.19 5.07
CA ASP A 230 14.26 4.97 6.18
C ASP A 230 13.23 5.93 6.76
N GLY A 231 13.06 5.85 8.08
CA GLY A 231 12.14 6.71 8.83
C GLY A 231 10.66 6.31 8.74
N LEU A 232 10.30 5.29 7.94
CA LEU A 232 8.92 4.82 7.80
C LEU A 232 8.71 3.44 8.43
N VAL A 233 7.48 3.15 8.81
CA VAL A 233 7.08 1.91 9.50
C VAL A 233 6.14 1.10 8.64
N GLN A 234 6.54 -0.13 8.31
CA GLN A 234 5.69 -1.06 7.57
C GLN A 234 4.38 -1.35 8.32
N GLY A 235 3.28 -1.37 7.60
CA GLY A 235 1.93 -1.56 8.14
C GLY A 235 1.27 -0.28 8.67
N LYS A 236 2.04 0.81 8.86
CA LYS A 236 1.56 2.13 9.25
C LYS A 236 1.72 3.15 8.12
N ASP A 237 2.90 3.20 7.51
CA ASP A 237 3.28 4.21 6.53
C ASP A 237 3.36 3.61 5.11
N TYR A 238 3.62 2.31 4.99
CA TYR A 238 3.60 1.56 3.73
C TYR A 238 3.24 0.09 3.95
N THR A 239 2.83 -0.56 2.86
CA THR A 239 2.60 -2.01 2.79
C THR A 239 3.58 -2.65 1.81
N VAL A 240 3.88 -3.94 2.00
CA VAL A 240 4.71 -4.74 1.09
C VAL A 240 3.91 -5.95 0.63
N THR A 241 3.93 -6.21 -0.67
CA THR A 241 3.41 -7.44 -1.26
C THR A 241 4.49 -8.11 -2.10
N TYR A 242 4.52 -9.45 -2.08
CA TYR A 242 5.53 -10.21 -2.79
C TYR A 242 4.93 -10.94 -3.98
N VAL A 243 5.65 -10.93 -5.10
CA VAL A 243 5.22 -11.57 -6.34
C VAL A 243 6.29 -12.55 -6.79
N ASN A 244 5.89 -13.75 -7.25
CA ASN A 244 6.73 -14.84 -7.69
C ASN A 244 7.71 -15.39 -6.63
N ASN A 245 7.39 -15.25 -5.35
CA ASN A 245 8.27 -15.57 -4.23
C ASN A 245 8.12 -17.02 -3.68
N GLU A 246 7.41 -17.90 -4.39
CA GLU A 246 7.09 -19.25 -3.92
C GLU A 246 8.01 -20.35 -4.49
N LYS A 247 8.87 -20.02 -5.43
CA LYS A 247 9.79 -20.95 -6.13
C LYS A 247 11.05 -20.24 -6.58
N PRO A 248 12.11 -20.98 -6.96
CA PRO A 248 13.30 -20.39 -7.59
C PRO A 248 12.94 -19.60 -8.85
N GLY A 249 13.57 -18.44 -9.01
CA GLY A 249 13.30 -17.50 -10.09
C GLY A 249 13.49 -16.06 -9.67
N GLU A 250 13.13 -15.14 -10.56
CA GLU A 250 13.03 -13.72 -10.23
C GLU A 250 11.73 -13.43 -9.50
N ALA A 251 11.85 -12.74 -8.41
CA ALA A 251 10.75 -12.29 -7.55
C ALA A 251 10.88 -10.79 -7.30
N ARG A 252 9.81 -10.20 -6.78
CA ARG A 252 9.82 -8.79 -6.41
C ARG A 252 8.98 -8.51 -5.18
N ALA A 253 9.36 -7.47 -4.46
CA ALA A 253 8.58 -6.84 -3.40
C ALA A 253 7.99 -5.53 -3.95
N GLU A 254 6.69 -5.41 -3.93
CA GLU A 254 5.95 -4.21 -4.32
C GLU A 254 5.54 -3.46 -3.05
N LEU A 255 6.04 -2.23 -2.92
CA LEU A 255 5.77 -1.35 -1.80
C LEU A 255 4.71 -0.33 -2.21
N THR A 256 3.78 -0.06 -1.31
CA THR A 256 2.73 0.95 -1.54
C THR A 256 2.58 1.80 -0.30
N GLY A 257 2.70 3.12 -0.46
CA GLY A 257 2.48 4.10 0.59
C GLY A 257 1.04 4.12 1.06
N ILE A 258 0.84 4.31 2.36
CA ILE A 258 -0.47 4.41 3.00
C ILE A 258 -0.47 5.55 4.02
N GLY A 259 -1.67 6.02 4.38
CA GLY A 259 -1.83 7.05 5.39
C GLY A 259 -1.24 8.40 4.94
N ASN A 260 -0.13 8.79 5.55
CA ASN A 260 0.58 10.03 5.27
C ASN A 260 1.49 9.99 4.03
N TYR A 261 1.64 8.84 3.43
CA TYR A 261 2.52 8.61 2.28
C TYR A 261 1.75 8.05 1.10
N LYS A 262 2.21 8.38 -0.10
CA LYS A 262 1.63 7.94 -1.37
C LYS A 262 2.74 7.52 -2.33
N GLY A 263 2.38 6.77 -3.34
CA GLY A 263 3.32 6.25 -4.32
C GLY A 263 3.58 4.77 -4.14
N SER A 264 4.41 4.21 -5.01
CA SER A 264 4.79 2.80 -4.99
C SER A 264 6.21 2.64 -5.50
N GLU A 265 6.91 1.68 -4.92
CA GLU A 265 8.24 1.26 -5.31
C GLU A 265 8.30 -0.24 -5.50
N THR A 266 9.27 -0.73 -6.28
CA THR A 266 9.45 -2.14 -6.53
C THR A 266 10.92 -2.53 -6.39
N LEU A 267 11.19 -3.47 -5.49
CA LEU A 267 12.50 -4.09 -5.32
C LEU A 267 12.50 -5.49 -5.91
N TYR A 268 13.54 -5.82 -6.66
CA TYR A 268 13.71 -7.14 -7.28
C TYR A 268 14.68 -7.99 -6.47
N PHE A 269 14.42 -9.30 -6.42
CA PHE A 269 15.34 -10.26 -5.82
C PHE A 269 15.31 -11.59 -6.55
N THR A 270 16.45 -12.28 -6.56
CA THR A 270 16.57 -13.62 -7.15
C THR A 270 16.55 -14.68 -6.07
N ILE A 271 15.69 -15.66 -6.27
CA ILE A 271 15.59 -16.85 -5.42
C ILE A 271 16.30 -18.00 -6.13
N TYR A 272 17.39 -18.49 -5.53
CA TYR A 272 18.09 -19.67 -6.03
C TYR A 272 17.57 -20.95 -5.35
N GLY A 273 17.30 -21.97 -6.17
CA GLY A 273 17.00 -23.31 -5.72
C GLY A 273 18.24 -24.18 -5.64
N LYS A 274 18.22 -25.19 -4.78
CA LYS A 274 19.18 -26.29 -4.81
C LYS A 274 18.69 -27.33 -5.83
N LEU A 275 19.61 -27.91 -6.60
CA LEU A 275 19.29 -29.02 -7.51
C LEU A 275 18.63 -30.16 -6.69
N PRO A 276 17.43 -30.65 -7.05
CA PRO A 276 16.77 -31.74 -6.36
C PRO A 276 17.55 -33.05 -6.48
N ALA A 277 17.25 -34.00 -5.61
CA ALA A 277 17.78 -35.37 -5.75
C ALA A 277 17.32 -36.00 -7.07
N VAL A 278 18.18 -36.74 -7.70
CA VAL A 278 17.94 -37.39 -9.00
C VAL A 278 17.76 -38.88 -8.80
N ASP A 279 16.75 -39.45 -9.44
CA ASP A 279 16.48 -40.86 -9.38
C ASP A 279 17.61 -41.71 -10.02
N PRO A 280 17.89 -42.91 -9.49
CA PRO A 280 18.88 -43.83 -10.07
C PRO A 280 18.53 -44.22 -11.51
N ILE A 281 19.55 -44.33 -12.36
CA ILE A 281 19.39 -44.83 -13.72
C ILE A 281 19.45 -46.36 -13.70
N ALA A 282 18.53 -47.00 -14.40
CA ALA A 282 18.55 -48.48 -14.59
C ALA A 282 19.78 -48.91 -15.43
N ASP A 283 20.24 -50.14 -15.21
CA ASP A 283 21.31 -50.73 -15.99
C ASP A 283 21.01 -50.69 -17.50
N GLN A 284 21.99 -50.30 -18.29
CA GLN A 284 21.88 -50.17 -19.74
C GLN A 284 22.54 -51.37 -20.46
N THR A 285 21.97 -51.76 -21.59
CA THR A 285 22.59 -52.82 -22.42
C THR A 285 23.62 -52.21 -23.38
N TYR A 286 24.83 -52.79 -23.40
CA TYR A 286 25.88 -52.38 -24.31
C TYR A 286 25.43 -52.45 -25.78
N THR A 287 25.61 -51.36 -26.52
CA THR A 287 25.20 -51.22 -27.92
C THR A 287 26.38 -51.01 -28.87
N GLY A 288 27.59 -50.76 -28.35
CA GLY A 288 28.76 -50.34 -29.10
C GLY A 288 28.84 -48.84 -29.36
N LYS A 289 27.83 -48.09 -28.94
CA LYS A 289 27.77 -46.60 -29.02
C LYS A 289 27.67 -46.02 -27.62
N GLU A 290 27.94 -44.73 -27.52
CA GLU A 290 27.70 -43.99 -26.29
C GLU A 290 26.22 -44.10 -25.85
N LEU A 291 26.00 -44.25 -24.56
CA LEU A 291 24.69 -44.38 -23.95
C LEU A 291 24.42 -43.15 -23.09
N THR A 292 23.42 -42.40 -23.49
CA THR A 292 22.99 -41.16 -22.80
C THR A 292 21.53 -41.29 -22.38
N PRO A 293 21.24 -42.11 -21.33
CA PRO A 293 19.89 -42.30 -20.85
C PRO A 293 19.31 -40.95 -20.41
N ALA A 294 18.08 -40.68 -20.83
CA ALA A 294 17.41 -39.44 -20.46
C ALA A 294 17.18 -39.35 -18.93
N ILE A 295 17.52 -38.22 -18.34
CA ILE A 295 17.27 -37.92 -16.93
C ILE A 295 16.23 -36.81 -16.92
N VAL A 296 15.15 -37.04 -16.18
CA VAL A 296 14.09 -36.06 -15.98
C VAL A 296 14.05 -35.72 -14.51
N ILE A 297 14.25 -34.46 -14.18
CA ILE A 297 14.08 -33.94 -12.83
C ILE A 297 12.70 -33.25 -12.77
N PRO A 298 11.75 -33.76 -11.97
CA PRO A 298 10.40 -33.21 -11.93
C PRO A 298 10.38 -31.71 -11.64
N GLY A 299 9.68 -30.96 -12.49
CA GLY A 299 9.56 -29.50 -12.36
C GLY A 299 10.71 -28.69 -12.91
N LEU A 300 11.80 -29.35 -13.42
CA LEU A 300 12.94 -28.69 -14.04
C LEU A 300 13.07 -29.05 -15.51
N LYS A 301 13.67 -28.16 -16.28
CA LYS A 301 13.82 -28.26 -17.72
C LYS A 301 15.29 -28.42 -18.11
N ALA A 302 15.60 -29.55 -18.75
CA ALA A 302 16.95 -29.83 -19.24
C ALA A 302 17.38 -28.80 -20.30
N GLY A 303 18.58 -28.26 -20.18
CA GLY A 303 19.14 -27.22 -21.04
C GLY A 303 18.80 -25.78 -20.56
N GLU A 304 17.86 -25.62 -19.60
CA GLU A 304 17.55 -24.32 -18.98
C GLU A 304 17.91 -24.32 -17.48
N ASP A 305 17.40 -25.30 -16.72
CA ASP A 305 17.60 -25.39 -15.28
C ASP A 305 18.76 -26.31 -14.89
N TYR A 306 19.12 -27.22 -15.75
CA TYR A 306 20.27 -28.10 -15.57
C TYR A 306 20.80 -28.63 -16.91
N TYR A 307 22.08 -29.04 -16.91
CA TYR A 307 22.69 -29.79 -17.99
C TYR A 307 23.42 -31.03 -17.45
N MET A 308 23.71 -32.02 -18.34
CA MET A 308 24.26 -33.30 -17.97
C MET A 308 25.56 -33.57 -18.76
N TYR A 309 26.51 -34.13 -18.06
CA TYR A 309 27.78 -34.62 -18.65
C TYR A 309 27.96 -36.11 -18.35
N TYR A 310 28.23 -36.90 -19.38
CA TYR A 310 28.39 -38.36 -19.30
C TYR A 310 29.85 -38.74 -19.47
N GLU A 311 30.33 -39.66 -18.58
CA GLU A 311 31.67 -40.22 -18.61
C GLU A 311 31.59 -41.75 -18.57
N ASP A 312 32.55 -42.43 -19.23
CA ASP A 312 32.65 -43.89 -19.32
C ASP A 312 31.38 -44.57 -19.85
N ASN A 313 30.61 -43.88 -20.66
CA ASN A 313 29.26 -44.27 -21.09
C ASN A 313 29.24 -45.12 -22.40
N GLN A 314 30.38 -45.56 -22.91
CA GLN A 314 30.45 -46.31 -24.16
C GLN A 314 30.68 -47.80 -23.97
N TYR A 315 31.50 -48.22 -23.00
CA TYR A 315 31.91 -49.61 -22.82
C TYR A 315 31.28 -50.27 -21.59
N PRO A 316 31.21 -51.63 -21.56
CA PRO A 316 30.73 -52.32 -20.38
C PRO A 316 31.52 -51.96 -19.12
N GLY A 317 30.83 -51.55 -18.08
CA GLY A 317 31.41 -51.04 -16.85
C GLY A 317 30.40 -50.17 -16.06
N VAL A 318 30.91 -49.28 -15.25
CA VAL A 318 30.12 -48.27 -14.53
C VAL A 318 30.32 -46.90 -15.25
N ALA A 319 29.27 -46.37 -15.77
CA ALA A 319 29.24 -45.03 -16.34
C ALA A 319 28.81 -44.02 -15.27
N THR A 320 29.29 -42.80 -15.41
CA THR A 320 28.99 -41.67 -14.53
C THR A 320 28.21 -40.60 -15.28
N VAL A 321 27.23 -40.03 -14.60
CA VAL A 321 26.54 -38.82 -15.08
C VAL A 321 26.66 -37.75 -14.00
N THR A 322 27.26 -36.63 -14.37
CA THR A 322 27.29 -35.43 -13.54
C THR A 322 26.26 -34.41 -14.05
N ILE A 323 25.39 -33.99 -13.18
CA ILE A 323 24.31 -33.06 -13.46
C ILE A 323 24.64 -31.72 -12.77
N TYR A 324 24.66 -30.66 -13.53
CA TYR A 324 24.96 -29.32 -13.07
C TYR A 324 23.70 -28.49 -13.13
N GLY A 325 23.31 -27.88 -11.99
CA GLY A 325 22.28 -26.88 -11.96
C GLY A 325 22.74 -25.60 -12.66
N THR A 326 21.85 -24.96 -13.39
CA THR A 326 22.06 -23.69 -14.10
C THR A 326 20.85 -22.76 -13.93
N GLY A 327 20.93 -21.53 -14.42
CA GLY A 327 19.87 -20.54 -14.23
C GLY A 327 19.62 -20.28 -12.74
N TYR A 328 18.40 -20.54 -12.31
CA TYR A 328 18.01 -20.36 -10.91
C TYR A 328 18.29 -21.55 -10.01
N TYR A 329 18.88 -22.64 -10.52
CA TYR A 329 19.22 -23.81 -9.73
C TYR A 329 20.74 -23.96 -9.61
N LYS A 330 21.21 -24.15 -8.38
CA LYS A 330 22.63 -24.28 -8.04
C LYS A 330 22.96 -25.68 -7.49
N GLY A 331 24.20 -26.08 -7.66
CA GLY A 331 24.74 -27.34 -7.17
C GLY A 331 24.93 -28.39 -8.24
N THR A 332 25.48 -29.53 -7.83
CA THR A 332 25.79 -30.67 -8.69
C THR A 332 25.24 -31.94 -8.08
N ALA A 333 24.84 -32.90 -8.92
CA ALA A 333 24.50 -34.26 -8.52
C ALA A 333 25.27 -35.26 -9.41
N THR A 334 25.78 -36.32 -8.81
CA THR A 334 26.46 -37.38 -9.54
C THR A 334 25.71 -38.68 -9.31
N ILE A 335 25.38 -39.38 -10.42
CA ILE A 335 24.75 -40.70 -10.40
C ILE A 335 25.51 -41.63 -11.31
N HIS A 336 25.37 -42.93 -11.08
CA HIS A 336 26.05 -43.96 -11.82
C HIS A 336 25.04 -44.97 -12.39
N PHE A 337 25.36 -45.54 -13.55
CA PHE A 337 24.63 -46.67 -14.10
C PHE A 337 25.59 -47.70 -14.67
N LYS A 338 25.17 -48.98 -14.70
CA LYS A 338 25.98 -50.05 -15.28
C LYS A 338 25.67 -50.28 -16.74
N ILE A 339 26.70 -50.48 -17.52
CA ILE A 339 26.60 -50.94 -18.91
C ILE A 339 26.93 -52.43 -18.92
N ILE A 340 25.94 -53.26 -19.22
CA ILE A 340 26.05 -54.70 -19.20
C ILE A 340 26.06 -55.30 -20.62
N LYS A 341 26.90 -56.28 -20.86
CA LYS A 341 26.82 -57.04 -22.10
C LYS A 341 25.55 -57.87 -22.11
N LYS A 342 24.83 -57.85 -23.25
CA LYS A 342 23.68 -58.71 -23.44
C LYS A 342 24.14 -60.17 -23.42
N THR A 343 23.83 -60.92 -22.40
CA THR A 343 24.06 -62.33 -22.35
C THR A 343 22.94 -63.03 -23.12
N GLU A 344 23.26 -63.46 -24.39
CA GLU A 344 22.30 -64.28 -25.13
C GLU A 344 22.21 -65.66 -24.46
N ARG A 345 21.14 -66.00 -23.83
CA ARG A 345 20.80 -67.32 -23.37
C ARG A 345 20.31 -68.12 -24.60
N PHE A 346 21.12 -69.05 -25.11
CA PHE A 346 20.68 -70.01 -26.12
C PHE A 346 19.95 -71.15 -25.43
N VAL A 347 18.70 -71.39 -25.69
CA VAL A 347 17.99 -72.61 -25.35
C VAL A 347 18.21 -73.57 -26.50
N SER A 348 19.09 -74.56 -26.30
CA SER A 348 19.39 -75.59 -27.31
C SER A 348 18.62 -76.89 -27.04
N ASN A 349 18.06 -77.45 -28.07
CA ASN A 349 17.50 -78.80 -28.04
C ASN A 349 18.21 -79.65 -29.09
N VAL A 350 18.58 -80.89 -28.70
CA VAL A 350 19.31 -81.83 -29.52
C VAL A 350 18.43 -83.07 -29.69
N LYS A 351 18.09 -83.39 -30.90
CA LYS A 351 17.30 -84.59 -31.25
C LYS A 351 18.09 -85.52 -32.13
N LEU A 352 18.24 -86.78 -31.72
CA LEU A 352 18.79 -87.84 -32.56
C LEU A 352 17.70 -88.28 -33.57
N ASN A 353 18.14 -88.62 -34.80
CA ASN A 353 17.25 -89.17 -35.81
C ASN A 353 16.74 -90.57 -35.43
N ARG A 354 17.53 -91.33 -34.65
CA ARG A 354 17.22 -92.66 -34.14
C ARG A 354 17.97 -92.91 -32.86
N THR A 355 17.34 -93.50 -31.83
CA THR A 355 17.88 -93.69 -30.48
C THR A 355 18.33 -95.13 -30.24
N SER A 356 18.01 -96.07 -31.17
CA SER A 356 18.37 -97.49 -31.05
C SER A 356 18.92 -97.99 -32.36
N TYR A 357 19.98 -98.78 -32.31
CA TYR A 357 20.70 -99.35 -33.46
C TYR A 357 21.06 -100.75 -33.13
N THR A 358 21.03 -101.65 -34.17
CA THR A 358 21.56 -103.01 -34.07
C THR A 358 23.07 -103.01 -34.09
N TYR A 359 23.69 -103.79 -33.24
CA TYR A 359 25.16 -103.96 -33.20
C TYR A 359 25.64 -104.60 -34.51
N THR A 360 26.62 -103.95 -35.17
CA THR A 360 27.19 -104.42 -36.46
C THR A 360 28.68 -104.59 -36.42
N GLY A 361 29.37 -104.48 -35.29
CA GLY A 361 30.84 -104.47 -35.14
C GLY A 361 31.48 -103.16 -35.66
N LYS A 362 30.73 -102.27 -36.30
CA LYS A 362 31.22 -100.97 -36.84
C LYS A 362 30.79 -99.82 -35.99
N THR A 363 31.51 -98.67 -36.11
CA THR A 363 31.17 -97.44 -35.39
C THR A 363 29.84 -96.86 -35.89
N ILE A 364 28.90 -96.64 -35.01
CA ILE A 364 27.57 -96.07 -35.27
C ILE A 364 27.60 -94.55 -34.98
N ARG A 365 27.24 -93.76 -35.97
CA ARG A 365 27.19 -92.28 -35.86
C ARG A 365 25.79 -91.78 -36.22
N PRO A 366 24.88 -91.69 -35.24
CA PRO A 366 23.56 -91.13 -35.48
C PRO A 366 23.63 -89.69 -36.02
N SER A 367 22.69 -89.33 -36.90
CA SER A 367 22.54 -87.97 -37.33
C SER A 367 21.80 -87.19 -36.23
N VAL A 368 22.13 -85.91 -36.05
CA VAL A 368 21.67 -85.05 -35.01
C VAL A 368 21.00 -83.84 -35.64
N THR A 369 19.84 -83.48 -35.11
CA THR A 369 19.23 -82.22 -35.40
C THR A 369 19.39 -81.31 -34.14
N VAL A 370 20.02 -80.16 -34.35
CA VAL A 370 20.22 -79.17 -33.29
C VAL A 370 19.32 -77.94 -33.57
N THR A 371 18.53 -77.58 -32.59
CA THR A 371 17.76 -76.34 -32.65
C THR A 371 18.22 -75.37 -31.52
N VAL A 372 18.31 -74.10 -31.82
CA VAL A 372 18.62 -73.09 -30.88
C VAL A 372 17.48 -71.99 -30.92
N ASN A 373 16.94 -71.72 -29.80
CA ASN A 373 15.73 -70.80 -29.68
C ASN A 373 14.64 -71.20 -30.71
N GLY A 374 14.36 -72.49 -30.82
CA GLY A 374 13.29 -73.03 -31.66
C GLY A 374 13.66 -73.13 -33.17
N LYS A 375 14.80 -72.60 -33.62
CA LYS A 375 15.22 -72.64 -35.02
C LYS A 375 16.32 -73.67 -35.23
N LYS A 376 16.19 -74.54 -36.27
CA LYS A 376 17.21 -75.49 -36.67
C LYS A 376 18.47 -74.74 -37.16
N ILE A 377 19.64 -75.13 -36.59
CA ILE A 377 20.93 -74.58 -37.03
C ILE A 377 21.66 -75.56 -37.91
N GLY A 378 22.48 -74.99 -38.84
CA GLY A 378 23.31 -75.84 -39.78
C GLY A 378 24.44 -76.56 -39.07
N SER A 379 24.93 -77.66 -39.68
CA SER A 379 26.03 -78.47 -39.14
C SER A 379 27.34 -77.72 -38.98
N SER A 380 27.57 -76.65 -39.73
CA SER A 380 28.73 -75.75 -39.57
C SER A 380 28.71 -74.96 -38.22
N ALA A 381 27.57 -74.89 -37.57
CA ALA A 381 27.38 -74.16 -36.32
C ALA A 381 27.67 -74.96 -35.05
N TYR A 382 27.99 -76.23 -35.17
CA TYR A 382 28.33 -77.14 -34.06
C TYR A 382 29.24 -78.26 -34.47
N LYS A 383 29.96 -78.92 -33.54
CA LYS A 383 30.74 -80.13 -33.73
C LYS A 383 30.13 -81.28 -32.92
N LEU A 384 30.17 -82.49 -33.50
CA LEU A 384 29.68 -83.70 -32.86
C LEU A 384 30.85 -84.57 -32.40
N TYR A 385 30.77 -85.04 -31.19
CA TYR A 385 31.70 -85.93 -30.57
C TYR A 385 30.93 -87.20 -30.14
N TYR A 386 31.44 -88.38 -30.52
CA TYR A 386 30.83 -89.66 -30.23
C TYR A 386 31.67 -90.46 -29.25
N LYS A 387 31.05 -91.04 -28.22
CA LYS A 387 31.72 -91.95 -27.26
C LYS A 387 30.91 -93.24 -27.17
N ASN A 388 31.59 -94.35 -26.88
CA ASN A 388 31.03 -95.70 -26.72
C ASN A 388 30.07 -96.11 -27.85
N ASN A 389 30.35 -95.75 -29.09
CA ASN A 389 29.45 -95.90 -30.24
C ASN A 389 29.89 -97.09 -31.15
N LYS A 390 30.76 -98.02 -30.67
CA LYS A 390 31.25 -99.20 -31.41
C LYS A 390 30.76 -100.52 -30.85
N ASN A 391 30.70 -100.68 -29.57
CA ASN A 391 30.28 -101.87 -28.86
C ASN A 391 28.79 -101.81 -28.44
N SER A 392 28.18 -102.97 -28.08
CA SER A 392 26.86 -103.03 -27.55
C SER A 392 26.81 -102.25 -26.22
N GLY A 393 25.75 -101.51 -25.97
CA GLY A 393 25.55 -100.64 -24.78
C GLY A 393 25.04 -99.24 -25.13
N ILE A 394 25.23 -98.31 -24.22
CA ILE A 394 24.77 -96.92 -24.41
C ILE A 394 25.92 -96.11 -25.09
N GLY A 395 25.69 -95.66 -26.33
CA GLY A 395 26.51 -94.65 -26.97
C GLY A 395 26.12 -93.26 -26.62
N THR A 396 27.08 -92.34 -26.59
CA THR A 396 26.81 -90.92 -26.24
C THR A 396 27.21 -90.03 -27.43
N VAL A 397 26.37 -89.08 -27.78
CA VAL A 397 26.67 -88.00 -28.69
C VAL A 397 26.73 -86.71 -27.89
N GLN A 398 27.88 -86.03 -27.93
CA GLN A 398 28.09 -84.71 -27.35
C GLN A 398 28.09 -83.69 -28.49
N VAL A 399 27.29 -82.63 -28.36
CA VAL A 399 27.23 -81.54 -29.30
C VAL A 399 27.88 -80.31 -28.66
N ARG A 400 28.84 -79.69 -29.39
CA ARG A 400 29.46 -78.41 -28.96
C ARG A 400 29.19 -77.36 -30.04
N GLY A 401 28.59 -76.25 -29.66
CA GLY A 401 28.38 -75.07 -30.50
C GLY A 401 29.72 -74.48 -30.96
N THR A 402 29.76 -73.85 -32.14
CA THR A 402 30.90 -73.12 -32.73
C THR A 402 30.52 -71.70 -33.10
N GLY A 403 31.48 -70.75 -33.20
CA GLY A 403 31.23 -69.36 -33.53
C GLY A 403 30.32 -68.67 -32.47
N LYS A 404 29.27 -68.04 -32.89
CA LYS A 404 28.31 -67.36 -31.98
C LYS A 404 27.61 -68.28 -30.97
N TYR A 405 27.68 -69.64 -31.21
CA TYR A 405 27.11 -70.63 -30.32
C TYR A 405 28.19 -71.34 -29.44
N SER A 406 29.45 -70.92 -29.52
CA SER A 406 30.52 -71.45 -28.64
C SER A 406 30.38 -70.80 -27.24
N ARG A 407 30.42 -71.61 -26.21
CA ARG A 407 30.69 -71.19 -24.84
C ARG A 407 32.06 -71.65 -24.44
#